data_66cbc64ff46927d135d6fc642a5f268a
#
_entry.id   66cbc64ff46927d135d6fc642a5f268a
#
_cell.length_a   1.000
_cell.length_b   1.000
_cell.length_c   1.000
_cell.angle_alpha   90.00
_cell.angle_beta   90.00
_cell.angle_gamma   90.00
#
_symmetry.space_group_name_H-M   'P 1'
#
loop_
_entity.id
_entity.type
_entity.pdbx_description
1 polymer ?
#
loop_
_entity_poly.entity_id
_entity_poly.type
_entity_poly.pdbx_seq_one_letter_code
_entity_poly.pdbx_strand_id
1 'polypeptide(L)'
;MSATTPTRSAPAGSGTFQGPSGTKRTTKGWFLDTGWRHIVALAVVVFALFPLIWVLSAAFSGGGLSSQNLIPDELTLDNYRELTSDPGHPAFWRWMLNSLFVGGTTAIATVFLCALAAYAFSRLRFKGRRPGMLFLLLVQMFPNLLAMVALFVFMTRVKGMFPSIGLGTVWGLIFIYLGGALCVNTWLMKGFFDTLPKELDESAKVDGATHAQIFFRIILPLAAPVLAVIGLLSFVTSQSEFVLADVIIGQNENSRTAAVGLSRYILAGFDNRWGPFAMGSLIVALPVVLLWLFLQRFVVSGLTAGAVKG
;
A
#
# COMPACT_ATOMS: atom_id res chain seq x y z
N MET A 1 -2.44 59.48 68.28
CA MET A 1 -2.22 59.61 66.80
C MET A 1 -2.88 58.42 66.13
N SER A 2 -4.04 58.69 65.55
CA SER A 2 -4.96 57.72 64.96
C SER A 2 -4.52 57.42 63.52
N ALA A 3 -4.29 56.13 63.18
CA ALA A 3 -4.03 55.68 61.80
C ALA A 3 -5.28 55.01 61.28
N THR A 4 -5.93 55.67 60.34
CA THR A 4 -7.10 55.20 59.61
C THR A 4 -6.68 54.27 58.49
N THR A 5 -7.21 53.07 58.49
CA THR A 5 -7.07 52.04 57.40
C THR A 5 -8.09 52.35 56.32
N PRO A 6 -7.75 52.38 55.02
CA PRO A 6 -8.72 52.53 53.94
C PRO A 6 -9.30 51.16 53.55
N THR A 7 -10.61 51.05 53.65
CA THR A 7 -11.45 49.95 53.15
C THR A 7 -11.46 49.93 51.62
N ARG A 8 -10.98 48.84 51.07
CA ARG A 8 -10.97 48.57 49.61
C ARG A 8 -12.32 47.94 49.21
N SER A 9 -13.19 48.70 48.57
CA SER A 9 -14.44 48.22 47.97
C SER A 9 -14.13 47.36 46.74
N ALA A 10 -14.62 46.12 46.72
CA ALA A 10 -14.59 45.25 45.57
C ALA A 10 -15.67 45.67 44.58
N PRO A 11 -15.36 45.72 43.23
CA PRO A 11 -16.39 45.91 42.23
C PRO A 11 -17.13 44.59 41.98
N ALA A 12 -18.43 44.61 42.22
CA ALA A 12 -19.36 43.59 41.76
C ALA A 12 -19.53 43.72 40.24
N GLY A 13 -18.86 42.84 39.52
CA GLY A 13 -19.04 42.67 38.06
C GLY A 13 -19.60 41.27 37.82
N SER A 14 -20.92 41.08 37.88
CA SER A 14 -21.59 39.87 37.36
C SER A 14 -21.57 39.95 35.86
N GLY A 15 -20.46 39.57 35.27
CA GLY A 15 -20.35 39.30 33.83
C GLY A 15 -21.11 37.99 33.54
N THR A 16 -22.33 38.08 33.09
CA THR A 16 -23.04 36.98 32.45
C THR A 16 -22.25 36.56 31.22
N PHE A 17 -21.64 35.37 31.29
CA PHE A 17 -21.05 34.72 30.15
C PHE A 17 -22.16 34.45 29.12
N GLN A 18 -22.34 35.36 28.17
CA GLN A 18 -23.14 35.10 26.97
C GLN A 18 -22.34 34.13 26.12
N GLY A 19 -22.71 32.85 26.17
CA GLY A 19 -22.25 31.85 25.23
C GLY A 19 -22.48 32.33 23.80
N PRO A 20 -21.66 31.91 22.84
CA PRO A 20 -21.79 32.36 21.46
C PRO A 20 -23.22 32.08 20.99
N SER A 21 -23.96 33.15 20.70
CA SER A 21 -25.31 33.09 20.14
C SER A 21 -25.24 32.25 18.85
N GLY A 22 -25.87 31.08 18.89
CA GLY A 22 -25.99 30.21 17.73
C GLY A 22 -26.74 30.95 16.63
N THR A 23 -26.01 31.66 15.79
CA THR A 23 -26.56 32.22 14.55
C THR A 23 -27.10 31.05 13.73
N LYS A 24 -28.41 30.95 13.60
CA LYS A 24 -29.07 30.03 12.67
C LYS A 24 -28.45 30.27 11.30
N ARG A 25 -27.55 29.38 10.87
CA ARG A 25 -26.94 29.42 9.53
C ARG A 25 -28.08 29.35 8.53
N THR A 26 -28.24 30.40 7.73
CA THR A 26 -29.17 30.39 6.60
C THR A 26 -28.70 29.30 5.62
N THR A 27 -29.66 28.61 4.97
CA THR A 27 -29.36 27.56 3.96
C THR A 27 -28.42 28.08 2.88
N LYS A 28 -28.49 29.36 2.52
CA LYS A 28 -27.60 30.03 1.56
C LYS A 28 -26.18 30.19 2.11
N GLY A 29 -26.00 30.51 3.38
CA GLY A 29 -24.68 30.57 4.04
C GLY A 29 -24.04 29.19 4.19
N TRP A 30 -24.86 28.16 4.52
CA TRP A 30 -24.38 26.78 4.57
C TRP A 30 -23.88 26.29 3.20
N PHE A 31 -24.64 26.60 2.13
CA PHE A 31 -24.27 26.19 0.77
C PHE A 31 -22.96 26.87 0.32
N LEU A 32 -22.77 28.15 0.59
CA LEU A 32 -21.56 28.89 0.24
C LEU A 32 -20.34 28.44 1.04
N ASP A 33 -20.53 28.06 2.29
CA ASP A 33 -19.40 27.67 3.16
C ASP A 33 -19.05 26.17 3.05
N THR A 34 -20.05 25.31 2.88
CA THR A 34 -19.86 23.86 3.04
C THR A 34 -20.51 23.05 1.93
N GLY A 35 -21.69 23.46 1.43
CA GLY A 35 -22.51 22.69 0.50
C GLY A 35 -21.80 22.37 -0.82
N TRP A 36 -21.11 23.35 -1.42
CA TRP A 36 -20.35 23.13 -2.65
C TRP A 36 -19.24 22.08 -2.50
N ARG A 37 -18.64 21.97 -1.31
CA ARG A 37 -17.60 20.96 -1.02
C ARG A 37 -18.19 19.56 -1.08
N HIS A 38 -19.43 19.36 -0.62
CA HIS A 38 -20.11 18.06 -0.72
C HIS A 38 -20.46 17.73 -2.16
N ILE A 39 -20.86 18.72 -2.98
CA ILE A 39 -21.12 18.50 -4.42
C ILE A 39 -19.83 18.08 -5.13
N VAL A 40 -18.73 18.78 -4.89
CA VAL A 40 -17.43 18.42 -5.45
C VAL A 40 -17.00 17.02 -4.96
N ALA A 41 -17.13 16.74 -3.67
CA ALA A 41 -16.80 15.42 -3.13
C ALA A 41 -17.66 14.32 -3.77
N LEU A 42 -18.98 14.55 -3.93
CA LEU A 42 -19.87 13.60 -4.58
C LEU A 42 -19.49 13.39 -6.06
N ALA A 43 -19.18 14.46 -6.79
CA ALA A 43 -18.74 14.37 -8.18
C ALA A 43 -17.46 13.54 -8.31
N VAL A 44 -16.48 13.75 -7.42
CA VAL A 44 -15.24 12.97 -7.36
C VAL A 44 -15.53 11.50 -7.05
N VAL A 45 -16.43 11.22 -6.10
CA VAL A 45 -16.82 9.84 -5.76
C VAL A 45 -17.49 9.15 -6.95
N VAL A 46 -18.44 9.80 -7.63
CA VAL A 46 -19.11 9.25 -8.81
C VAL A 46 -18.10 8.97 -9.93
N PHE A 47 -17.19 9.93 -10.18
CA PHE A 47 -16.12 9.75 -11.16
C PHE A 47 -15.20 8.57 -10.81
N ALA A 48 -14.81 8.43 -9.55
CA ALA A 48 -13.96 7.34 -9.09
C ALA A 48 -14.64 5.96 -9.13
N LEU A 49 -15.96 5.93 -8.88
CA LEU A 49 -16.75 4.69 -8.92
C LEU A 49 -17.08 4.24 -10.33
N PHE A 50 -17.11 5.14 -11.31
CA PHE A 50 -17.48 4.82 -12.69
C PHE A 50 -16.71 3.65 -13.29
N PRO A 51 -15.35 3.62 -13.28
CA PRO A 51 -14.59 2.48 -13.79
C PRO A 51 -14.84 1.19 -13.01
N LEU A 52 -15.10 1.27 -11.70
CA LEU A 52 -15.39 0.10 -10.88
C LEU A 52 -16.76 -0.50 -11.23
N ILE A 53 -17.77 0.35 -11.44
CA ILE A 53 -19.11 -0.07 -11.88
C ILE A 53 -19.01 -0.74 -13.26
N TRP A 54 -18.18 -0.20 -14.16
CA TRP A 54 -17.95 -0.78 -15.48
C TRP A 54 -17.34 -2.17 -15.41
N VAL A 55 -16.28 -2.35 -14.61
CA VAL A 55 -15.66 -3.67 -14.40
C VAL A 55 -16.62 -4.65 -13.75
N LEU A 56 -17.43 -4.18 -12.78
CA LEU A 56 -18.46 -4.98 -12.13
C LEU A 56 -19.53 -5.45 -13.14
N SER A 57 -20.01 -4.52 -13.99
CA SER A 57 -20.94 -4.83 -15.06
C SER A 57 -20.35 -5.89 -16.00
N ALA A 58 -19.14 -5.70 -16.50
CA ALA A 58 -18.47 -6.64 -17.40
C ALA A 58 -18.28 -8.03 -16.76
N ALA A 59 -18.00 -8.11 -15.46
CA ALA A 59 -17.80 -9.37 -14.75
C ALA A 59 -19.08 -10.21 -14.69
N PHE A 60 -20.25 -9.58 -14.58
CA PHE A 60 -21.55 -10.28 -14.47
C PHE A 60 -22.37 -10.27 -15.76
N SER A 61 -21.85 -9.74 -16.87
CA SER A 61 -22.50 -9.72 -18.17
C SER A 61 -22.12 -10.95 -19.00
N GLY A 62 -23.09 -11.59 -19.66
CA GLY A 62 -22.83 -12.68 -20.61
C GLY A 62 -22.05 -12.27 -21.87
N GLY A 63 -21.98 -10.98 -22.20
CA GLY A 63 -21.27 -10.42 -23.35
C GLY A 63 -19.90 -9.80 -23.04
N GLY A 64 -19.44 -9.80 -21.80
CA GLY A 64 -18.22 -9.12 -21.37
C GLY A 64 -18.24 -7.62 -21.70
N LEU A 65 -17.08 -7.03 -22.08
CA LEU A 65 -17.00 -5.62 -22.50
C LEU A 65 -17.59 -5.34 -23.89
N SER A 66 -17.98 -6.35 -24.64
CA SER A 66 -18.70 -6.16 -25.92
C SER A 66 -20.14 -5.70 -25.73
N SER A 67 -20.74 -5.89 -24.55
CA SER A 67 -22.00 -5.27 -24.17
C SER A 67 -21.75 -3.79 -23.89
N GLN A 68 -22.30 -2.92 -24.74
CA GLN A 68 -22.14 -1.47 -24.60
C GLN A 68 -22.96 -0.88 -23.43
N ASN A 69 -23.67 -1.72 -22.69
CA ASN A 69 -24.55 -1.30 -21.61
C ASN A 69 -23.79 -1.26 -20.28
N LEU A 70 -23.88 -0.13 -19.56
CA LEU A 70 -23.33 0.03 -18.21
C LEU A 70 -24.02 -0.90 -17.21
N ILE A 71 -25.27 -1.25 -17.46
CA ILE A 71 -26.04 -2.20 -16.68
C ILE A 71 -26.25 -3.44 -17.59
N PRO A 72 -25.84 -4.64 -17.16
CA PRO A 72 -26.00 -5.85 -17.97
C PRO A 72 -27.49 -6.11 -18.23
N ASP A 73 -27.83 -6.53 -19.43
CA ASP A 73 -29.21 -6.94 -19.79
C ASP A 73 -29.60 -8.20 -19.01
N GLU A 74 -28.63 -9.10 -18.77
CA GLU A 74 -28.79 -10.31 -17.95
C GLU A 74 -27.57 -10.47 -17.02
N LEU A 75 -27.85 -10.72 -15.73
CA LEU A 75 -26.81 -11.03 -14.74
C LEU A 75 -26.51 -12.52 -14.77
N THR A 76 -25.28 -12.87 -15.08
CA THR A 76 -24.83 -14.27 -15.15
C THR A 76 -23.56 -14.51 -14.33
N LEU A 77 -23.34 -15.74 -13.92
CA LEU A 77 -22.10 -16.23 -13.31
C LEU A 77 -21.25 -17.05 -14.29
N ASP A 78 -21.54 -16.99 -15.58
CA ASP A 78 -20.83 -17.80 -16.59
C ASP A 78 -19.35 -17.41 -16.66
N ASN A 79 -19.03 -16.12 -16.53
CA ASN A 79 -17.63 -15.64 -16.45
C ASN A 79 -16.88 -16.25 -15.24
N TYR A 80 -17.56 -16.42 -14.12
CA TYR A 80 -16.98 -17.07 -12.94
C TYR A 80 -16.77 -18.58 -13.20
N ARG A 81 -17.75 -19.25 -13.80
CA ARG A 81 -17.65 -20.66 -14.15
C ARG A 81 -16.54 -20.90 -15.16
N GLU A 82 -16.48 -20.08 -16.20
CA GLU A 82 -15.41 -20.14 -17.20
C GLU A 82 -14.02 -19.95 -16.55
N LEU A 83 -13.87 -18.95 -15.68
CA LEU A 83 -12.63 -18.68 -14.97
C LEU A 83 -12.16 -19.84 -14.08
N THR A 84 -13.09 -20.55 -13.44
CA THR A 84 -12.78 -21.55 -12.41
C THR A 84 -12.88 -23.00 -12.88
N SER A 85 -13.60 -23.26 -13.98
CA SER A 85 -13.95 -24.62 -14.43
C SER A 85 -13.46 -24.95 -15.84
N ASP A 86 -12.74 -24.02 -16.50
CA ASP A 86 -12.19 -24.26 -17.84
C ASP A 86 -11.12 -25.36 -17.78
N PRO A 87 -11.33 -26.52 -18.45
CA PRO A 87 -10.36 -27.62 -18.48
C PRO A 87 -9.01 -27.22 -19.08
N GLY A 88 -9.00 -26.17 -19.91
CA GLY A 88 -7.79 -25.61 -20.51
C GLY A 88 -7.04 -24.64 -19.60
N HIS A 89 -7.68 -24.18 -18.51
CA HIS A 89 -7.11 -23.20 -17.58
C HIS A 89 -7.36 -23.56 -16.10
N PRO A 90 -6.96 -24.74 -15.65
CA PRO A 90 -7.35 -25.26 -14.31
C PRO A 90 -6.76 -24.47 -13.14
N ALA A 91 -6.24 -23.28 -13.36
CA ALA A 91 -5.26 -22.75 -12.44
C ALA A 91 -5.59 -21.39 -11.81
N PHE A 92 -6.80 -20.81 -12.00
CA PHE A 92 -7.09 -19.48 -11.41
C PHE A 92 -6.80 -19.43 -9.90
N TRP A 93 -7.26 -20.40 -9.15
CA TRP A 93 -7.01 -20.44 -7.70
C TRP A 93 -5.54 -20.64 -7.37
N ARG A 94 -4.79 -21.35 -8.22
CA ARG A 94 -3.33 -21.47 -8.08
C ARG A 94 -2.65 -20.12 -8.36
N TRP A 95 -3.05 -19.43 -9.42
CA TRP A 95 -2.54 -18.07 -9.70
C TRP A 95 -2.82 -17.13 -8.55
N MET A 96 -4.03 -17.20 -7.99
CA MET A 96 -4.42 -16.40 -6.81
C MET A 96 -3.55 -16.72 -5.60
N LEU A 97 -3.34 -18.00 -5.28
CA LEU A 97 -2.48 -18.43 -4.19
C LEU A 97 -1.02 -18.01 -4.41
N ASN A 98 -0.51 -18.15 -5.63
CA ASN A 98 0.84 -17.67 -5.99
C ASN A 98 0.95 -16.16 -5.79
N SER A 99 -0.03 -15.38 -6.25
CA SER A 99 -0.06 -13.94 -6.04
C SER A 99 -0.06 -13.57 -4.56
N LEU A 100 -0.91 -14.19 -3.76
CA LEU A 100 -0.96 -13.96 -2.32
C LEU A 100 0.35 -14.34 -1.64
N PHE A 101 0.94 -15.47 -2.03
CA PHE A 101 2.22 -15.93 -1.50
C PHE A 101 3.37 -14.99 -1.88
N VAL A 102 3.48 -14.63 -3.17
CA VAL A 102 4.51 -13.71 -3.67
C VAL A 102 4.33 -12.34 -3.01
N GLY A 103 3.11 -11.78 -3.05
CA GLY A 103 2.81 -10.47 -2.48
C GLY A 103 3.01 -10.42 -0.98
N GLY A 104 2.49 -11.40 -0.26
CA GLY A 104 2.62 -11.48 1.20
C GLY A 104 4.07 -11.65 1.65
N THR A 105 4.79 -12.59 1.04
CA THR A 105 6.21 -12.81 1.37
C THR A 105 7.07 -11.61 1.04
N THR A 106 6.88 -11.00 -0.14
CA THR A 106 7.59 -9.77 -0.54
C THR A 106 7.30 -8.63 0.42
N ALA A 107 6.03 -8.39 0.77
CA ALA A 107 5.65 -7.32 1.69
C ALA A 107 6.27 -7.48 3.08
N ILE A 108 6.15 -8.68 3.67
CA ILE A 108 6.71 -8.97 5.00
C ILE A 108 8.24 -8.83 4.98
N ALA A 109 8.90 -9.42 4.00
CA ALA A 109 10.35 -9.35 3.88
C ALA A 109 10.83 -7.92 3.60
N THR A 110 10.13 -7.15 2.74
CA THR A 110 10.43 -5.74 2.49
C THR A 110 10.33 -4.92 3.77
N VAL A 111 9.22 -5.03 4.51
CA VAL A 111 9.04 -4.30 5.78
C VAL A 111 10.17 -4.61 6.75
N PHE A 112 10.49 -5.89 6.93
CA PHE A 112 11.52 -6.32 7.88
C PHE A 112 12.92 -5.85 7.47
N LEU A 113 13.33 -6.09 6.22
CA LEU A 113 14.65 -5.74 5.72
C LEU A 113 14.84 -4.21 5.64
N CYS A 114 13.81 -3.47 5.20
CA CYS A 114 13.84 -2.02 5.17
C CYS A 114 13.91 -1.42 6.58
N ALA A 115 13.20 -2.00 7.56
CA ALA A 115 13.27 -1.53 8.94
C ALA A 115 14.67 -1.73 9.52
N LEU A 116 15.30 -2.88 9.30
CA LEU A 116 16.68 -3.15 9.72
C LEU A 116 17.66 -2.18 9.06
N ALA A 117 17.57 -2.01 7.73
CA ALA A 117 18.42 -1.11 6.97
C ALA A 117 18.22 0.35 7.43
N ALA A 118 16.98 0.79 7.55
CA ALA A 118 16.62 2.13 7.99
C ALA A 118 17.12 2.42 9.42
N TYR A 119 17.01 1.45 10.32
CA TYR A 119 17.55 1.56 11.68
C TYR A 119 19.08 1.74 11.66
N ALA A 120 19.78 0.93 10.87
CA ALA A 120 21.21 1.07 10.70
C ALA A 120 21.59 2.43 10.14
N PHE A 121 20.92 2.88 9.07
CA PHE A 121 21.14 4.18 8.45
C PHE A 121 20.66 5.38 9.28
N SER A 122 19.74 5.22 10.22
CA SER A 122 19.23 6.30 11.07
C SER A 122 20.03 6.40 12.37
N ARG A 123 20.28 5.29 13.06
CA ARG A 123 20.79 5.26 14.43
C ARG A 123 22.27 4.89 14.56
N LEU A 124 22.79 4.05 13.65
CA LEU A 124 24.17 3.62 13.75
C LEU A 124 25.14 4.57 13.02
N ARG A 125 26.36 4.68 13.57
CA ARG A 125 27.46 5.42 12.95
C ARG A 125 28.43 4.42 12.33
N PHE A 126 28.47 4.37 11.01
CA PHE A 126 29.41 3.51 10.27
C PHE A 126 29.98 4.21 9.05
N LYS A 127 31.16 3.79 8.61
CA LYS A 127 31.78 4.25 7.36
C LYS A 127 30.93 3.75 6.19
N GLY A 128 30.56 4.63 5.26
CA GLY A 128 29.71 4.25 4.13
C GLY A 128 28.21 4.60 4.29
N ARG A 129 27.77 5.16 5.42
CA ARG A 129 26.37 5.52 5.66
C ARG A 129 25.81 6.47 4.59
N ARG A 130 26.51 7.57 4.28
CA ARG A 130 26.09 8.54 3.27
C ARG A 130 26.16 7.99 1.85
N PRO A 131 27.31 7.44 1.38
CA PRO A 131 27.39 6.88 0.04
C PRO A 131 26.47 5.65 -0.15
N GLY A 132 26.22 4.85 0.88
CA GLY A 132 25.27 3.74 0.80
C GLY A 132 23.84 4.21 0.54
N MET A 133 23.40 5.28 1.22
CA MET A 133 22.08 5.87 0.94
C MET A 133 21.98 6.48 -0.47
N LEU A 134 23.04 7.14 -0.94
CA LEU A 134 23.09 7.65 -2.32
C LEU A 134 23.10 6.52 -3.34
N PHE A 135 23.82 5.43 -3.07
CA PHE A 135 23.83 4.25 -3.94
C PHE A 135 22.44 3.64 -4.10
N LEU A 136 21.67 3.51 -3.02
CA LEU A 136 20.27 3.03 -3.09
C LEU A 136 19.42 3.92 -4.00
N LEU A 137 19.59 5.24 -3.94
CA LEU A 137 18.89 6.17 -4.83
C LEU A 137 19.34 6.02 -6.28
N LEU A 138 20.65 5.92 -6.54
CA LEU A 138 21.19 5.76 -7.89
C LEU A 138 20.67 4.47 -8.55
N VAL A 139 20.63 3.37 -7.81
CA VAL A 139 20.05 2.11 -8.31
C VAL A 139 18.58 2.28 -8.70
N GLN A 140 17.81 3.03 -7.92
CA GLN A 140 16.40 3.27 -8.21
C GLN A 140 16.15 4.16 -9.44
N MET A 141 17.13 4.99 -9.83
CA MET A 141 17.04 5.81 -11.04
C MET A 141 17.19 5.01 -12.33
N PHE A 142 17.68 3.77 -12.24
CA PHE A 142 17.81 2.91 -13.41
C PHE A 142 16.43 2.42 -13.88
N PRO A 143 16.07 2.61 -15.16
CA PRO A 143 14.75 2.20 -15.66
C PRO A 143 14.53 0.69 -15.55
N ASN A 144 13.51 0.27 -14.81
CA ASN A 144 13.19 -1.15 -14.58
C ASN A 144 13.03 -1.96 -15.88
N LEU A 145 12.43 -1.36 -16.92
CA LEU A 145 12.26 -2.01 -18.23
C LEU A 145 13.59 -2.33 -18.90
N LEU A 146 14.61 -1.47 -18.75
CA LEU A 146 15.94 -1.75 -19.28
C LEU A 146 16.67 -2.83 -18.48
N ALA A 147 16.40 -2.92 -17.17
CA ALA A 147 16.97 -3.97 -16.34
C ALA A 147 16.41 -5.36 -16.64
N MET A 148 15.23 -5.45 -17.26
CA MET A 148 14.49 -6.69 -17.45
C MET A 148 15.28 -7.76 -18.21
N VAL A 149 15.98 -7.39 -19.27
CA VAL A 149 16.80 -8.32 -20.04
C VAL A 149 17.98 -8.85 -19.20
N ALA A 150 18.63 -7.97 -18.45
CA ALA A 150 19.72 -8.37 -17.56
C ALA A 150 19.23 -9.27 -16.44
N LEU A 151 18.06 -8.98 -15.85
CA LEU A 151 17.41 -9.80 -14.82
C LEU A 151 17.02 -11.18 -15.36
N PHE A 152 16.51 -11.26 -16.60
CA PHE A 152 16.21 -12.53 -17.24
C PHE A 152 17.47 -13.40 -17.42
N VAL A 153 18.56 -12.84 -17.96
CA VAL A 153 19.83 -13.54 -18.13
C VAL A 153 20.38 -13.96 -16.78
N PHE A 154 20.34 -13.07 -15.79
CA PHE A 154 20.78 -13.38 -14.42
C PHE A 154 19.97 -14.54 -13.82
N MET A 155 18.64 -14.50 -13.90
CA MET A 155 17.78 -15.56 -13.37
C MET A 155 17.96 -16.89 -14.09
N THR A 156 18.28 -16.86 -15.38
CA THR A 156 18.64 -18.08 -16.14
C THR A 156 19.91 -18.73 -15.58
N ARG A 157 20.92 -17.92 -15.22
CA ARG A 157 22.16 -18.42 -14.58
C ARG A 157 21.89 -18.95 -13.17
N VAL A 158 21.08 -18.21 -12.40
CA VAL A 158 20.67 -18.64 -11.05
C VAL A 158 19.95 -19.98 -11.11
N LYS A 159 19.05 -20.20 -12.10
CA LYS A 159 18.35 -21.48 -12.28
C LYS A 159 19.31 -22.65 -12.49
N GLY A 160 20.41 -22.44 -13.18
CA GLY A 160 21.44 -23.48 -13.38
C GLY A 160 22.17 -23.88 -12.10
N MET A 161 22.29 -22.95 -11.13
CA MET A 161 22.93 -23.20 -9.81
C MET A 161 21.91 -23.58 -8.74
N PHE A 162 20.75 -22.91 -8.73
CA PHE A 162 19.70 -23.04 -7.72
C PHE A 162 18.33 -23.15 -8.41
N PRO A 163 17.90 -24.37 -8.83
CA PRO A 163 16.66 -24.55 -9.62
C PRO A 163 15.41 -24.02 -8.94
N SER A 164 15.37 -23.99 -7.60
CA SER A 164 14.21 -23.53 -6.83
C SER A 164 14.04 -22.02 -6.78
N ILE A 165 15.10 -21.23 -7.07
CA ILE A 165 15.09 -19.76 -6.92
C ILE A 165 15.25 -19.06 -8.27
N GLY A 166 15.55 -19.79 -9.33
CA GLY A 166 15.85 -19.22 -10.65
C GLY A 166 14.63 -18.88 -11.48
N LEU A 167 14.88 -18.70 -12.77
CA LEU A 167 13.85 -18.39 -13.76
C LEU A 167 12.70 -19.42 -13.75
N GLY A 168 11.48 -18.96 -13.86
CA GLY A 168 10.26 -19.78 -13.86
C GLY A 168 9.75 -20.19 -12.49
N THR A 169 10.25 -19.60 -11.39
CA THR A 169 9.85 -19.93 -10.03
C THR A 169 9.28 -18.73 -9.27
N VAL A 170 8.35 -18.99 -8.35
CA VAL A 170 7.78 -17.94 -7.46
C VAL A 170 8.84 -17.32 -6.55
N TRP A 171 9.82 -18.11 -6.11
CA TRP A 171 10.94 -17.63 -5.28
C TRP A 171 11.88 -16.70 -6.06
N GLY A 172 12.13 -17.00 -7.34
CA GLY A 172 12.88 -16.10 -8.21
C GLY A 172 12.21 -14.74 -8.37
N LEU A 173 10.89 -14.74 -8.51
CA LEU A 173 10.11 -13.52 -8.60
C LEU A 173 10.16 -12.72 -7.30
N ILE A 174 9.99 -13.37 -6.14
CA ILE A 174 10.11 -12.73 -4.82
C ILE A 174 11.49 -12.09 -4.65
N PHE A 175 12.55 -12.78 -5.04
CA PHE A 175 13.92 -12.27 -4.93
C PHE A 175 14.14 -10.98 -5.72
N ILE A 176 13.60 -10.92 -6.95
CA ILE A 176 13.69 -9.72 -7.79
C ILE A 176 12.84 -8.58 -7.21
N TYR A 177 11.62 -8.86 -6.77
CA TYR A 177 10.75 -7.85 -6.18
C TYR A 177 11.36 -7.22 -4.92
N LEU A 178 12.00 -8.03 -4.08
CA LEU A 178 12.72 -7.54 -2.91
C LEU A 178 13.85 -6.58 -3.30
N GLY A 179 14.62 -6.89 -4.33
CA GLY A 179 15.71 -6.02 -4.81
C GLY A 179 15.20 -4.62 -5.19
N GLY A 180 14.09 -4.54 -5.92
CA GLY A 180 13.46 -3.27 -6.29
C GLY A 180 12.83 -2.53 -5.11
N ALA A 181 12.12 -3.24 -4.24
CA ALA A 181 11.38 -2.66 -3.13
C ALA A 181 12.30 -2.08 -2.03
N LEU A 182 13.45 -2.68 -1.80
CA LEU A 182 14.36 -2.28 -0.70
C LEU A 182 14.88 -0.85 -0.85
N CYS A 183 15.15 -0.38 -2.07
CA CYS A 183 15.75 0.93 -2.30
C CYS A 183 14.88 2.09 -1.79
N VAL A 184 13.66 2.23 -2.30
CA VAL A 184 12.74 3.34 -1.95
C VAL A 184 12.25 3.21 -0.52
N ASN A 185 11.82 1.99 -0.13
CA ASN A 185 11.19 1.79 1.17
C ASN A 185 12.19 1.98 2.33
N THR A 186 13.49 1.69 2.13
CA THR A 186 14.51 2.02 3.13
C THR A 186 14.62 3.53 3.33
N TRP A 187 14.49 4.33 2.28
CA TRP A 187 14.50 5.78 2.36
C TRP A 187 13.30 6.33 3.13
N LEU A 188 12.09 5.84 2.79
CA LEU A 188 10.86 6.23 3.48
C LEU A 188 10.93 5.91 4.98
N MET A 189 11.34 4.67 5.28
CA MET A 189 11.45 4.18 6.65
C MET A 189 12.49 4.97 7.45
N LYS A 190 13.68 5.23 6.85
CA LYS A 190 14.71 6.06 7.49
C LYS A 190 14.22 7.47 7.75
N GLY A 191 13.52 8.09 6.80
CA GLY A 191 12.93 9.41 6.99
C GLY A 191 12.02 9.45 8.21
N PHE A 192 11.17 8.44 8.38
CA PHE A 192 10.34 8.33 9.57
C PHE A 192 11.17 8.10 10.86
N PHE A 193 12.13 7.19 10.85
CA PHE A 193 12.98 6.93 12.03
C PHE A 193 13.76 8.16 12.47
N ASP A 194 14.16 9.02 11.53
CA ASP A 194 14.85 10.27 11.85
C ASP A 194 13.94 11.29 12.58
N THR A 195 12.61 11.16 12.48
CA THR A 195 11.66 12.00 13.23
C THR A 195 11.45 11.54 14.67
N LEU A 196 11.82 10.31 14.99
CA LEU A 196 11.71 9.79 16.35
C LEU A 196 12.82 10.38 17.25
N PRO A 197 12.51 10.86 18.47
CA PRO A 197 13.48 11.43 19.40
C PRO A 197 14.60 10.43 19.72
N LYS A 198 15.85 10.89 19.68
CA LYS A 198 17.02 10.06 19.98
C LYS A 198 17.14 9.76 21.47
N GLU A 199 16.53 10.58 22.28
CA GLU A 199 16.46 10.45 23.74
C GLU A 199 15.82 9.11 24.17
N LEU A 200 14.92 8.56 23.32
CA LEU A 200 14.35 7.23 23.55
C LEU A 200 15.41 6.13 23.47
N ASP A 201 16.33 6.23 22.51
CA ASP A 201 17.43 5.29 22.36
C ASP A 201 18.47 5.47 23.48
N GLU A 202 18.72 6.71 23.89
CA GLU A 202 19.72 7.05 24.91
C GLU A 202 19.27 6.62 26.31
N SER A 203 18.02 6.91 26.69
CA SER A 203 17.46 6.46 27.95
C SER A 203 17.44 4.92 28.05
N ALA A 204 17.00 4.22 26.99
CA ALA A 204 17.01 2.78 26.99
C ALA A 204 18.43 2.18 27.12
N LYS A 205 19.45 2.84 26.58
CA LYS A 205 20.87 2.42 26.77
C LYS A 205 21.35 2.62 28.19
N VAL A 206 20.92 3.69 28.86
CA VAL A 206 21.23 3.90 30.29
C VAL A 206 20.61 2.79 31.14
N ASP A 207 19.42 2.29 30.74
CA ASP A 207 18.76 1.13 31.35
C ASP A 207 19.40 -0.22 30.95
N GLY A 208 20.50 -0.22 30.18
CA GLY A 208 21.24 -1.41 29.77
C GLY A 208 20.64 -2.15 28.58
N ALA A 209 19.71 -1.56 27.83
CA ALA A 209 19.13 -2.20 26.65
C ALA A 209 20.12 -2.32 25.50
N THR A 210 20.16 -3.47 24.86
CA THR A 210 20.94 -3.70 23.63
C THR A 210 20.29 -3.03 22.43
N HIS A 211 21.06 -2.78 21.36
CA HIS A 211 20.52 -2.23 20.11
C HIS A 211 19.35 -3.05 19.55
N ALA A 212 19.39 -4.37 19.66
CA ALA A 212 18.30 -5.24 19.23
C ALA A 212 17.04 -5.04 20.08
N GLN A 213 17.18 -4.91 21.42
CA GLN A 213 16.06 -4.62 22.31
C GLN A 213 15.42 -3.25 22.01
N ILE A 214 16.25 -2.22 21.79
CA ILE A 214 15.78 -0.88 21.39
C ILE A 214 15.01 -0.99 20.06
N PHE A 215 15.58 -1.66 19.06
CA PHE A 215 14.92 -1.83 17.77
C PHE A 215 13.56 -2.53 17.87
N PHE A 216 13.51 -3.73 18.46
CA PHE A 216 12.30 -4.56 18.47
C PHE A 216 11.25 -4.09 19.48
N ARG A 217 11.66 -3.53 20.63
CA ARG A 217 10.72 -3.18 21.72
C ARG A 217 10.30 -1.71 21.73
N ILE A 218 11.08 -0.82 21.12
CA ILE A 218 10.83 0.62 21.15
C ILE A 218 10.57 1.15 19.73
N ILE A 219 11.56 1.06 18.85
CA ILE A 219 11.51 1.71 17.53
C ILE A 219 10.47 1.06 16.61
N LEU A 220 10.47 -0.27 16.53
CA LEU A 220 9.57 -1.00 15.63
C LEU A 220 8.09 -0.81 15.97
N PRO A 221 7.65 -0.88 17.26
CA PRO A 221 6.27 -0.58 17.64
C PRO A 221 5.86 0.89 17.37
N LEU A 222 6.75 1.85 17.62
CA LEU A 222 6.48 3.27 17.31
C LEU A 222 6.38 3.53 15.80
N ALA A 223 7.04 2.71 14.99
CA ALA A 223 7.00 2.80 13.55
C ALA A 223 5.84 2.02 12.91
N ALA A 224 4.97 1.39 13.70
CA ALA A 224 3.86 0.58 13.18
C ALA A 224 3.04 1.28 12.06
N PRO A 225 2.74 2.59 12.13
CA PRO A 225 2.02 3.27 11.05
C PRO A 225 2.77 3.25 9.71
N VAL A 226 4.05 3.56 9.70
CA VAL A 226 4.84 3.58 8.45
C VAL A 226 5.13 2.16 7.96
N LEU A 227 5.32 1.19 8.87
CA LEU A 227 5.46 -0.22 8.53
C LEU A 227 4.21 -0.74 7.80
N ALA A 228 3.02 -0.39 8.30
CA ALA A 228 1.75 -0.74 7.66
C ALA A 228 1.63 -0.16 6.25
N VAL A 229 2.00 1.10 6.05
CA VAL A 229 1.99 1.75 4.73
C VAL A 229 2.95 1.06 3.76
N ILE A 230 4.19 0.82 4.18
CA ILE A 230 5.20 0.17 3.33
C ILE A 230 4.79 -1.27 2.99
N GLY A 231 4.26 -2.01 3.96
CA GLY A 231 3.75 -3.36 3.74
C GLY A 231 2.61 -3.39 2.74
N LEU A 232 1.64 -2.48 2.89
CA LEU A 232 0.52 -2.36 1.96
C LEU A 232 0.99 -2.00 0.56
N LEU A 233 1.83 -0.97 0.41
CA LEU A 233 2.34 -0.54 -0.89
C LEU A 233 3.14 -1.67 -1.57
N SER A 234 3.99 -2.37 -0.84
CA SER A 234 4.75 -3.51 -1.37
C SER A 234 3.83 -4.66 -1.81
N PHE A 235 2.79 -4.95 -1.03
CA PHE A 235 1.79 -5.97 -1.39
C PHE A 235 1.04 -5.57 -2.66
N VAL A 236 0.47 -4.36 -2.71
CA VAL A 236 -0.30 -3.86 -3.86
C VAL A 236 0.55 -3.83 -5.13
N THR A 237 1.78 -3.32 -5.04
CA THR A 237 2.71 -3.26 -6.18
C THR A 237 3.01 -4.65 -6.72
N SER A 238 3.26 -5.64 -5.85
CA SER A 238 3.54 -7.02 -6.30
C SER A 238 2.29 -7.71 -6.88
N GLN A 239 1.08 -7.34 -6.46
CA GLN A 239 -0.17 -7.88 -7.02
C GLN A 239 -0.48 -7.35 -8.42
N SER A 240 -0.15 -6.09 -8.68
CA SER A 240 -0.42 -5.42 -9.96
C SER A 240 0.72 -5.54 -10.98
N GLU A 241 1.88 -6.03 -10.56
CA GLU A 241 3.03 -6.18 -11.45
C GLU A 241 2.80 -7.36 -12.41
N PHE A 242 2.85 -7.06 -13.71
CA PHE A 242 2.61 -8.01 -14.78
C PHE A 242 3.84 -8.24 -15.64
N VAL A 243 4.51 -7.17 -16.07
CA VAL A 243 5.51 -7.22 -17.15
C VAL A 243 6.74 -8.04 -16.74
N LEU A 244 7.29 -7.73 -15.57
CA LEU A 244 8.46 -8.43 -15.03
C LEU A 244 8.09 -9.84 -14.60
N ALA A 245 6.89 -10.02 -14.02
CA ALA A 245 6.38 -11.34 -13.65
C ALA A 245 6.24 -12.27 -14.85
N ASP A 246 5.68 -11.79 -15.97
CA ASP A 246 5.52 -12.59 -17.19
C ASP A 246 6.88 -13.02 -17.76
N VAL A 247 7.87 -12.12 -17.76
CA VAL A 247 9.23 -12.42 -18.23
C VAL A 247 9.95 -13.43 -17.31
N ILE A 248 9.83 -13.29 -15.99
CA ILE A 248 10.57 -14.12 -15.04
C ILE A 248 9.92 -15.48 -14.82
N ILE A 249 8.59 -15.55 -14.77
CA ILE A 249 7.86 -16.80 -14.62
C ILE A 249 7.83 -17.57 -15.95
N GLY A 250 7.73 -16.85 -17.07
CA GLY A 250 7.73 -17.42 -18.41
C GLY A 250 6.53 -18.34 -18.64
N GLN A 251 6.80 -19.52 -19.22
CA GLN A 251 5.77 -20.50 -19.59
C GLN A 251 5.39 -21.45 -18.43
N ASN A 252 5.98 -21.29 -17.24
CA ASN A 252 5.66 -22.18 -16.12
C ASN A 252 4.30 -21.85 -15.52
N GLU A 253 3.26 -22.56 -15.96
CA GLU A 253 1.87 -22.40 -15.52
C GLU A 253 1.70 -22.52 -14.01
N ASN A 254 2.47 -23.40 -13.38
CA ASN A 254 2.40 -23.62 -11.94
C ASN A 254 2.89 -22.45 -11.09
N SER A 255 3.71 -21.58 -11.66
CA SER A 255 4.28 -20.42 -10.98
C SER A 255 3.58 -19.10 -11.32
N ARG A 256 2.63 -19.09 -12.28
CA ARG A 256 1.93 -17.86 -12.69
C ARG A 256 1.28 -17.15 -11.52
N THR A 257 1.40 -15.82 -11.50
CA THR A 257 0.61 -14.94 -10.64
C THR A 257 -0.75 -14.65 -11.29
N ALA A 258 -1.70 -14.12 -10.52
CA ALA A 258 -3.01 -13.77 -11.04
C ALA A 258 -2.93 -12.73 -12.16
N ALA A 259 -2.06 -11.72 -12.05
CA ALA A 259 -1.84 -10.72 -13.10
C ALA A 259 -1.42 -11.37 -14.41
N VAL A 260 -0.43 -12.28 -14.38
CA VAL A 260 0.05 -13.01 -15.56
C VAL A 260 -0.99 -13.99 -16.09
N GLY A 261 -1.70 -14.70 -15.20
CA GLY A 261 -2.74 -15.65 -15.61
C GLY A 261 -3.91 -14.94 -16.28
N LEU A 262 -4.42 -13.88 -15.68
CA LEU A 262 -5.57 -13.12 -16.20
C LEU A 262 -5.25 -12.39 -17.52
N SER A 263 -4.03 -11.92 -17.71
CA SER A 263 -3.65 -11.26 -18.96
C SER A 263 -3.83 -12.16 -20.19
N ARG A 264 -3.82 -13.49 -20.02
CA ARG A 264 -4.06 -14.44 -21.13
C ARG A 264 -5.45 -14.32 -21.73
N TYR A 265 -6.44 -13.90 -20.95
CA TYR A 265 -7.80 -13.67 -21.44
C TYR A 265 -7.91 -12.47 -22.39
N ILE A 266 -7.01 -11.47 -22.27
CA ILE A 266 -7.05 -10.23 -23.06
C ILE A 266 -5.91 -10.12 -24.08
N LEU A 267 -4.89 -10.98 -24.00
CA LEU A 267 -3.76 -11.00 -24.95
C LEU A 267 -3.90 -12.10 -26.03
N ALA A 268 -5.04 -12.80 -26.06
CA ALA A 268 -5.30 -13.89 -27.01
C ALA A 268 -5.58 -13.42 -28.47
N GLY A 269 -5.37 -12.14 -28.77
CA GLY A 269 -5.59 -11.58 -30.11
C GLY A 269 -7.05 -11.22 -30.38
N PHE A 270 -7.68 -11.85 -31.37
CA PHE A 270 -9.06 -11.50 -31.77
C PHE A 270 -10.15 -12.07 -30.85
N ASP A 271 -9.83 -13.01 -29.99
CA ASP A 271 -10.77 -13.65 -29.06
C ASP A 271 -10.55 -13.16 -27.62
N ASN A 272 -10.67 -11.85 -27.41
CA ASN A 272 -10.51 -11.24 -26.11
C ASN A 272 -11.70 -11.52 -25.20
N ARG A 273 -11.49 -12.29 -24.15
CA ARG A 273 -12.51 -12.66 -23.15
C ARG A 273 -12.48 -11.73 -21.95
N TRP A 274 -13.11 -10.57 -22.11
CA TRP A 274 -13.12 -9.51 -21.08
C TRP A 274 -13.94 -9.86 -19.84
N GLY A 275 -14.98 -10.68 -19.98
CA GLY A 275 -15.84 -11.09 -18.86
C GLY A 275 -15.07 -11.86 -17.78
N PRO A 276 -14.43 -13.00 -18.13
CA PRO A 276 -13.58 -13.75 -17.19
C PRO A 276 -12.41 -12.92 -16.64
N PHE A 277 -11.80 -12.06 -17.46
CA PHE A 277 -10.76 -11.14 -17.00
C PHE A 277 -11.29 -10.18 -15.93
N ALA A 278 -12.45 -9.53 -16.15
CA ALA A 278 -13.08 -8.62 -15.21
C ALA A 278 -13.47 -9.35 -13.91
N MET A 279 -14.09 -10.53 -14.03
CA MET A 279 -14.44 -11.36 -12.88
C MET A 279 -13.21 -11.73 -12.04
N GLY A 280 -12.15 -12.20 -12.69
CA GLY A 280 -10.88 -12.53 -12.01
C GLY A 280 -10.24 -11.33 -11.34
N SER A 281 -10.26 -10.16 -12.01
CA SER A 281 -9.73 -8.91 -11.46
C SER A 281 -10.46 -8.47 -10.20
N LEU A 282 -11.81 -8.61 -10.16
CA LEU A 282 -12.59 -8.33 -8.95
C LEU A 282 -12.20 -9.26 -7.79
N ILE A 283 -12.04 -10.56 -8.07
CA ILE A 283 -11.65 -11.54 -7.03
C ILE A 283 -10.24 -11.23 -6.52
N VAL A 284 -9.30 -10.90 -7.40
CA VAL A 284 -7.91 -10.54 -7.04
C VAL A 284 -7.86 -9.23 -6.25
N ALA A 285 -8.78 -8.30 -6.48
CA ALA A 285 -8.86 -7.07 -5.71
C ALA A 285 -9.32 -7.28 -4.26
N LEU A 286 -10.09 -8.33 -3.96
CA LEU A 286 -10.64 -8.56 -2.61
C LEU A 286 -9.57 -8.62 -1.50
N PRO A 287 -8.48 -9.40 -1.61
CA PRO A 287 -7.42 -9.39 -0.59
C PRO A 287 -6.77 -8.03 -0.39
N VAL A 288 -6.61 -7.26 -1.47
CA VAL A 288 -6.03 -5.89 -1.40
C VAL A 288 -6.96 -4.99 -0.60
N VAL A 289 -8.26 -5.02 -0.89
CA VAL A 289 -9.28 -4.24 -0.18
C VAL A 289 -9.35 -4.66 1.29
N LEU A 290 -9.37 -5.96 1.58
CA LEU A 290 -9.39 -6.48 2.95
C LEU A 290 -8.14 -6.06 3.73
N LEU A 291 -6.97 -6.15 3.12
CA LEU A 291 -5.72 -5.71 3.73
C LEU A 291 -5.74 -4.20 4.01
N TRP A 292 -6.25 -3.39 3.06
CA TRP A 292 -6.43 -1.95 3.26
C TRP A 292 -7.37 -1.65 4.44
N LEU A 293 -8.55 -2.26 4.48
CA LEU A 293 -9.52 -2.09 5.56
C LEU A 293 -8.92 -2.45 6.94
N PHE A 294 -8.05 -3.46 6.97
CA PHE A 294 -7.37 -3.84 8.20
C PHE A 294 -6.28 -2.82 8.59
N LEU A 295 -5.49 -2.35 7.63
CA LEU A 295 -4.33 -1.48 7.89
C LEU A 295 -4.68 0.00 8.03
N GLN A 296 -5.82 0.48 7.48
CA GLN A 296 -6.21 1.90 7.52
C GLN A 296 -6.22 2.50 8.93
N ARG A 297 -6.56 1.72 9.96
CA ARG A 297 -6.56 2.14 11.37
C ARG A 297 -5.16 2.58 11.84
N PHE A 298 -4.10 1.94 11.36
CA PHE A 298 -2.72 2.30 11.70
C PHE A 298 -2.26 3.55 10.96
N VAL A 299 -2.73 3.73 9.71
CA VAL A 299 -2.41 4.90 8.89
C VAL A 299 -3.06 6.17 9.48
N VAL A 300 -4.35 6.10 9.84
CA VAL A 300 -5.09 7.25 10.38
C VAL A 300 -4.54 7.67 11.75
N SER A 301 -4.23 6.72 12.63
CA SER A 301 -3.68 7.04 13.96
C SER A 301 -2.31 7.75 13.88
N GLY A 302 -1.47 7.40 12.90
CA GLY A 302 -0.18 8.05 12.68
C GLY A 302 -0.30 9.51 12.20
N LEU A 303 -1.29 9.80 11.36
CA LEU A 303 -1.54 11.16 10.86
C LEU A 303 -2.10 12.09 11.93
N THR A 304 -2.98 11.59 12.80
CA THR A 304 -3.59 12.40 13.87
C THR A 304 -2.62 12.70 15.02
N ALA A 305 -1.72 11.79 15.34
CA ALA A 305 -0.69 12.00 16.35
C ALA A 305 0.31 13.14 15.97
N GLY A 306 0.53 13.38 14.67
CA GLY A 306 1.34 14.48 14.16
C GLY A 306 0.63 15.84 14.15
N ALA A 307 -0.71 15.85 14.06
CA ALA A 307 -1.50 17.07 13.92
C ALA A 307 -1.79 17.79 15.27
N VAL A 308 -1.60 17.14 16.41
CA VAL A 308 -1.90 17.68 17.74
C VAL A 308 -0.72 18.43 18.36
N LYS A 309 0.39 18.60 17.65
CA LYS A 309 1.57 19.37 18.09
C LYS A 309 1.60 20.81 17.56
N GLY A 310 0.46 21.38 17.19
CA GLY A 310 0.29 22.79 16.82
C GLY A 310 -0.48 23.54 17.89
#